data_b14b04b7aa03da1249fe5b55a163de2b
#
_entry.id   b14b04b7aa03da1249fe5b55a163de2b
#
_cell.length_a   1.000
_cell.length_b   1.000
_cell.length_c   1.000
_cell.angle_alpha   90.00
_cell.angle_beta   90.00
_cell.angle_gamma   90.00
#
_symmetry.space_group_name_H-M   'P 1'
#
loop_
_entity.id
_entity.type
_entity.pdbx_description
1 polymer ?
#
loop_
_entity_poly.entity_id
_entity_poly.type
_entity_poly.pdbx_seq_one_letter_code
_entity_poly.pdbx_strand_id
1 'polypeptide(L)'
;KPVPIPRWARFPVSAQAGWVATLVTTLVAALIRLPGLGTIKTLVFDETYYVKDAYSLMTLGYEGSWAKDNDPMFISGDYSGLSTNGGYVVHPSVGKWLISLGMRVFGATNPVGWRISAAIAGIILVFLTARIAQHLFRSPAITALAGFFMATDGIAIVLSRTGLLDVFLAMFAAAAFLAVLKDQEISHPRLVEKLSQWKPDPDNPSRIGPHAGARWWLLVAGILCGLAMSVKWSGLYALAVLGLFVAFRDWMTRRRFGHPRAFYAT
;
A
#
# COMPACT_ATOMS: atom_id res chain seq x y z
N LYS A 1 -31.17 11.75 -3.70
CA LYS A 1 -31.62 11.16 -2.43
C LYS A 1 -30.52 10.18 -2.00
N PRO A 2 -30.06 10.15 -0.73
CA PRO A 2 -29.12 9.13 -0.27
C PRO A 2 -29.76 7.75 -0.41
N VAL A 3 -28.99 6.78 -0.92
CA VAL A 3 -29.43 5.40 -1.01
C VAL A 3 -29.68 4.89 0.41
N PRO A 4 -30.88 4.35 0.72
CA PRO A 4 -31.17 3.89 2.06
C PRO A 4 -30.25 2.73 2.43
N ILE A 5 -29.52 2.89 3.54
CA ILE A 5 -28.64 1.86 4.10
C ILE A 5 -29.51 0.68 4.54
N PRO A 6 -29.30 -0.54 4.06
CA PRO A 6 -30.07 -1.71 4.46
C PRO A 6 -30.04 -1.91 5.98
N ARG A 7 -31.13 -2.43 6.57
CA ARG A 7 -31.26 -2.61 8.04
C ARG A 7 -30.12 -3.47 8.65
N TRP A 8 -29.60 -4.46 7.91
CA TRP A 8 -28.48 -5.29 8.36
C TRP A 8 -27.15 -4.55 8.45
N ALA A 9 -26.99 -3.41 7.75
CA ALA A 9 -25.81 -2.55 7.82
C ALA A 9 -25.89 -1.50 8.95
N ARG A 10 -26.98 -1.48 9.74
CA ARG A 10 -27.23 -0.51 10.83
C ARG A 10 -26.84 -1.02 12.21
N PHE A 11 -25.84 -1.90 12.32
CA PHE A 11 -25.34 -2.26 13.63
C PHE A 11 -24.68 -1.04 14.30
N PRO A 12 -24.99 -0.75 15.59
CA PRO A 12 -24.35 0.33 16.31
C PRO A 12 -22.84 0.05 16.35
N VAL A 13 -22.09 0.84 15.63
CA VAL A 13 -20.64 0.68 15.52
C VAL A 13 -20.00 1.38 16.69
N SER A 14 -19.51 0.66 17.69
CA SER A 14 -18.50 1.23 18.54
C SER A 14 -17.19 1.28 17.72
N ALA A 15 -16.58 2.45 17.61
CA ALA A 15 -15.26 2.57 16.97
C ALA A 15 -14.25 1.60 17.60
N GLN A 16 -14.39 1.31 18.87
CA GLN A 16 -13.60 0.34 19.64
C GLN A 16 -13.73 -1.10 19.10
N ALA A 17 -14.96 -1.57 18.80
CA ALA A 17 -15.14 -2.92 18.25
C ALA A 17 -14.49 -3.09 16.87
N GLY A 18 -14.51 -2.06 16.03
CA GLY A 18 -13.78 -2.05 14.76
C GLY A 18 -12.26 -2.10 14.94
N TRP A 19 -11.73 -1.41 15.94
CA TRP A 19 -10.30 -1.50 16.27
C TRP A 19 -9.93 -2.87 16.84
N VAL A 20 -10.74 -3.45 17.73
CA VAL A 20 -10.53 -4.80 18.25
C VAL A 20 -10.52 -5.82 17.11
N ALA A 21 -11.50 -5.77 16.19
CA ALA A 21 -11.55 -6.64 15.03
C ALA A 21 -10.28 -6.51 14.16
N THR A 22 -9.82 -5.28 13.90
CA THR A 22 -8.59 -5.01 13.16
C THR A 22 -7.36 -5.63 13.85
N LEU A 23 -7.19 -5.37 15.15
CA LEU A 23 -6.02 -5.86 15.90
C LEU A 23 -6.01 -7.38 16.02
N VAL A 24 -7.17 -8.01 16.25
CA VAL A 24 -7.29 -9.48 16.31
C VAL A 24 -6.90 -10.11 14.97
N THR A 25 -7.42 -9.63 13.86
CA THR A 25 -7.08 -10.17 12.54
C THR A 25 -5.62 -9.91 12.16
N THR A 26 -5.06 -8.78 12.58
CA THR A 26 -3.63 -8.47 12.41
C THR A 26 -2.76 -9.42 13.24
N LEU A 27 -3.16 -9.74 14.47
CA LEU A 27 -2.46 -10.74 15.30
C LEU A 27 -2.52 -12.14 14.67
N VAL A 28 -3.68 -12.56 14.16
CA VAL A 28 -3.82 -13.81 13.39
C VAL A 28 -2.86 -13.82 12.19
N ALA A 29 -2.79 -12.71 11.45
CA ALA A 29 -1.85 -12.59 10.35
C ALA A 29 -0.38 -12.75 10.78
N ALA A 30 0.00 -12.18 11.92
CA ALA A 30 1.35 -12.32 12.46
C ALA A 30 1.66 -13.76 12.87
N LEU A 31 0.72 -14.44 13.54
CA LEU A 31 0.86 -15.84 13.96
C LEU A 31 0.96 -16.81 12.78
N ILE A 32 0.38 -16.47 11.63
CA ILE A 32 0.48 -17.29 10.41
C ILE A 32 1.78 -17.01 9.65
N ARG A 33 2.22 -15.74 9.60
CA ARG A 33 3.32 -15.30 8.70
C ARG A 33 4.70 -15.35 9.30
N LEU A 34 4.85 -15.14 10.61
CA LEU A 34 6.17 -15.07 11.25
C LEU A 34 6.81 -16.44 11.56
N PRO A 35 6.08 -17.45 12.09
CA PRO A 35 6.69 -18.72 12.41
C PRO A 35 7.24 -19.43 11.18
N GLY A 36 8.42 -20.04 11.31
CA GLY A 36 9.01 -20.88 10.26
C GLY A 36 9.51 -20.17 9.01
N LEU A 37 9.76 -18.83 9.03
CA LEU A 37 10.33 -18.10 7.88
C LEU A 37 11.70 -18.64 7.46
N GLY A 38 12.50 -19.15 8.39
CA GLY A 38 13.82 -19.70 8.14
C GLY A 38 13.85 -21.20 7.80
N THR A 39 12.70 -21.88 7.73
CA THR A 39 12.64 -23.32 7.50
C THR A 39 13.15 -23.72 6.12
N ILE A 40 12.77 -22.97 5.08
CA ILE A 40 13.25 -23.19 3.71
C ILE A 40 14.55 -22.40 3.54
N LYS A 41 15.67 -23.11 3.41
CA LYS A 41 17.03 -22.55 3.35
C LYS A 41 17.50 -22.22 1.94
N THR A 42 16.68 -22.46 0.94
CA THR A 42 16.97 -22.14 -0.47
C THR A 42 16.22 -20.91 -0.91
N LEU A 43 16.73 -20.22 -1.93
CA LEU A 43 16.00 -19.18 -2.63
C LEU A 43 14.86 -19.81 -3.43
N VAL A 44 13.68 -19.20 -3.40
CA VAL A 44 12.45 -19.73 -4.00
C VAL A 44 11.94 -18.74 -5.05
N PHE A 45 11.71 -19.23 -6.25
CA PHE A 45 11.17 -18.43 -7.36
C PHE A 45 12.02 -17.16 -7.60
N ASP A 46 11.41 -16.00 -7.68
CA ASP A 46 12.14 -14.74 -7.93
C ASP A 46 13.02 -14.25 -6.75
N GLU A 47 13.05 -14.96 -5.61
CA GLU A 47 14.05 -14.69 -4.56
C GLU A 47 15.47 -14.76 -5.12
N THR A 48 15.70 -15.62 -6.12
CA THR A 48 17.01 -15.73 -6.79
C THR A 48 17.48 -14.41 -7.39
N TYR A 49 16.58 -13.51 -7.75
CA TYR A 49 16.88 -12.18 -8.24
C TYR A 49 16.82 -11.15 -7.12
N TYR A 50 15.66 -11.02 -6.46
CA TYR A 50 15.40 -9.91 -5.56
C TYR A 50 16.23 -9.93 -4.28
N VAL A 51 16.54 -11.13 -3.76
CA VAL A 51 17.36 -11.27 -2.56
C VAL A 51 18.82 -10.94 -2.87
N LYS A 52 19.35 -11.40 -4.03
CA LYS A 52 20.70 -11.06 -4.48
C LYS A 52 20.83 -9.58 -4.86
N ASP A 53 19.83 -9.00 -5.51
CA ASP A 53 19.79 -7.57 -5.78
C ASP A 53 19.73 -6.74 -4.48
N ALA A 54 18.97 -7.19 -3.48
CA ALA A 54 18.92 -6.56 -2.16
C ALA A 54 20.28 -6.57 -1.46
N TYR A 55 21.04 -7.65 -1.60
CA TYR A 55 22.43 -7.72 -1.13
C TYR A 55 23.34 -6.76 -1.90
N SER A 56 23.25 -6.70 -3.23
CA SER A 56 24.01 -5.76 -4.05
C SER A 56 23.75 -4.30 -3.64
N LEU A 57 22.48 -3.94 -3.47
CA LEU A 57 22.08 -2.61 -2.99
C LEU A 57 22.68 -2.29 -1.62
N MET A 58 22.72 -3.28 -0.72
CA MET A 58 23.27 -3.12 0.63
C MET A 58 24.79 -2.88 0.61
N THR A 59 25.51 -3.51 -0.33
CA THR A 59 26.97 -3.52 -0.40
C THR A 59 27.54 -2.49 -1.36
N LEU A 60 26.94 -2.34 -2.55
CA LEU A 60 27.42 -1.45 -3.62
C LEU A 60 26.63 -0.14 -3.70
N GLY A 61 25.41 -0.08 -3.16
CA GLY A 61 24.48 1.05 -3.31
C GLY A 61 23.69 1.01 -4.63
N TYR A 62 23.93 0.03 -5.49
CA TYR A 62 23.23 -0.22 -6.76
C TYR A 62 23.11 -1.72 -7.02
N GLU A 63 22.30 -2.13 -7.98
CA GLU A 63 22.12 -3.52 -8.37
C GLU A 63 23.26 -3.97 -9.26
N GLY A 64 24.18 -4.77 -8.70
CA GLY A 64 25.30 -5.39 -9.42
C GLY A 64 24.87 -6.67 -10.14
N SER A 65 25.62 -7.05 -11.18
CA SER A 65 25.40 -8.33 -11.87
C SER A 65 25.97 -9.49 -11.08
N TRP A 66 25.27 -10.63 -11.12
CA TRP A 66 25.68 -11.87 -10.47
C TRP A 66 26.09 -12.92 -11.49
N ALA A 67 27.06 -13.74 -11.13
CA ALA A 67 27.41 -14.90 -11.93
C ALA A 67 26.20 -15.85 -12.09
N LYS A 68 26.13 -16.53 -13.23
CA LYS A 68 25.08 -17.49 -13.52
C LYS A 68 25.11 -18.63 -12.48
N ASP A 69 23.94 -19.15 -12.10
CA ASP A 69 23.76 -20.28 -11.19
C ASP A 69 24.44 -20.11 -9.81
N ASN A 70 24.52 -18.85 -9.33
CA ASN A 70 25.26 -18.49 -8.09
C ASN A 70 24.45 -18.69 -6.80
N ASP A 71 23.23 -19.20 -6.85
CA ASP A 71 22.37 -19.36 -5.65
C ASP A 71 23.01 -20.21 -4.54
N PRO A 72 23.63 -21.37 -4.81
CA PRO A 72 24.27 -22.17 -3.75
C PRO A 72 25.43 -21.41 -3.07
N MET A 73 26.23 -20.66 -3.83
CA MET A 73 27.33 -19.85 -3.29
C MET A 73 26.78 -18.72 -2.42
N PHE A 74 25.77 -17.98 -2.91
CA PHE A 74 25.13 -16.92 -2.15
C PHE A 74 24.57 -17.43 -0.81
N ILE A 75 23.87 -18.56 -0.80
CA ILE A 75 23.27 -19.17 0.39
C ILE A 75 24.37 -19.60 1.38
N SER A 76 25.52 -20.09 0.92
CA SER A 76 26.66 -20.46 1.76
C SER A 76 27.45 -19.27 2.30
N GLY A 77 27.15 -18.05 1.83
CA GLY A 77 27.87 -16.83 2.22
C GLY A 77 29.09 -16.52 1.33
N ASP A 78 29.23 -17.19 0.20
CA ASP A 78 30.19 -16.83 -0.81
C ASP A 78 29.59 -15.88 -1.81
N TYR A 79 30.00 -14.62 -1.73
CA TYR A 79 29.52 -13.53 -2.57
C TYR A 79 30.48 -13.17 -3.70
N SER A 80 31.48 -14.01 -3.98
CA SER A 80 32.47 -13.79 -5.04
C SER A 80 31.87 -13.70 -6.45
N GLY A 81 30.64 -14.22 -6.62
CA GLY A 81 29.88 -14.09 -7.86
C GLY A 81 29.25 -12.70 -8.10
N LEU A 82 29.33 -11.77 -7.14
CA LEU A 82 28.86 -10.38 -7.32
C LEU A 82 29.92 -9.57 -8.07
N SER A 83 29.52 -9.01 -9.20
CA SER A 83 30.34 -8.08 -9.97
C SER A 83 29.99 -6.62 -9.67
N THR A 84 30.97 -5.72 -9.78
CA THR A 84 30.75 -4.26 -9.74
C THR A 84 30.11 -3.71 -11.01
N ASN A 85 29.93 -4.51 -12.06
CA ASN A 85 29.17 -4.11 -13.23
C ASN A 85 27.68 -4.02 -12.88
N GLY A 86 26.97 -3.03 -13.46
CA GLY A 86 25.53 -2.90 -13.29
C GLY A 86 24.76 -4.14 -13.74
N GLY A 87 23.81 -4.59 -12.94
CA GLY A 87 22.90 -5.68 -13.26
C GLY A 87 21.74 -5.25 -14.17
N TYR A 88 21.02 -6.22 -14.72
CA TYR A 88 19.79 -5.97 -15.44
C TYR A 88 18.64 -5.74 -14.46
N VAL A 89 18.13 -4.52 -14.40
CA VAL A 89 17.11 -4.10 -13.44
C VAL A 89 15.72 -4.28 -14.05
N VAL A 90 14.97 -5.30 -13.58
CA VAL A 90 13.60 -5.57 -14.04
C VAL A 90 12.58 -4.64 -13.36
N HIS A 91 12.74 -4.41 -12.06
CA HIS A 91 11.84 -3.62 -11.22
C HIS A 91 12.61 -2.56 -10.45
N PRO A 92 11.99 -1.41 -10.14
CA PRO A 92 12.58 -0.38 -9.28
C PRO A 92 12.99 -0.93 -7.90
N SER A 93 13.88 -0.23 -7.21
CA SER A 93 14.70 -0.79 -6.13
C SER A 93 14.04 -0.76 -4.74
N VAL A 94 12.94 -0.02 -4.50
CA VAL A 94 12.41 0.19 -3.14
C VAL A 94 12.04 -1.13 -2.44
N GLY A 95 11.41 -2.08 -3.16
CA GLY A 95 11.09 -3.39 -2.56
C GLY A 95 12.34 -4.19 -2.18
N LYS A 96 13.39 -4.11 -3.00
CA LYS A 96 14.68 -4.76 -2.74
C LYS A 96 15.42 -4.08 -1.57
N TRP A 97 15.34 -2.76 -1.44
CA TRP A 97 15.81 -2.06 -0.25
C TRP A 97 15.09 -2.50 1.03
N LEU A 98 13.78 -2.74 0.96
CA LEU A 98 13.03 -3.28 2.10
C LEU A 98 13.48 -4.69 2.48
N ILE A 99 13.79 -5.56 1.51
CA ILE A 99 14.38 -6.88 1.75
C ILE A 99 15.76 -6.72 2.41
N SER A 100 16.61 -5.79 1.92
CA SER A 100 17.94 -5.56 2.49
C SER A 100 17.92 -5.13 3.96
N LEU A 101 16.88 -4.44 4.42
CA LEU A 101 16.70 -4.11 5.84
C LEU A 101 16.60 -5.37 6.71
N GLY A 102 15.85 -6.38 6.25
CA GLY A 102 15.79 -7.67 6.93
C GLY A 102 17.15 -8.37 7.00
N MET A 103 17.91 -8.33 5.90
CA MET A 103 19.28 -8.89 5.86
C MET A 103 20.24 -8.17 6.79
N ARG A 104 20.13 -6.85 6.93
CA ARG A 104 20.96 -6.08 7.87
C ARG A 104 20.74 -6.48 9.32
N VAL A 105 19.52 -6.88 9.68
CA VAL A 105 19.16 -7.27 11.05
C VAL A 105 19.46 -8.73 11.33
N PHE A 106 19.15 -9.63 10.40
CA PHE A 106 19.22 -11.08 10.62
C PHE A 106 20.40 -11.76 9.90
N GLY A 107 21.13 -11.02 9.08
CA GLY A 107 22.22 -11.54 8.25
C GLY A 107 21.78 -11.95 6.85
N ALA A 108 22.70 -11.80 5.87
CA ALA A 108 22.43 -12.06 4.45
C ALA A 108 22.35 -13.55 4.12
N THR A 109 22.98 -14.42 4.91
CA THR A 109 22.88 -15.89 4.78
C THR A 109 21.66 -16.50 5.48
N ASN A 110 20.94 -15.69 6.27
CA ASN A 110 19.80 -16.16 7.04
C ASN A 110 18.50 -15.98 6.23
N PRO A 111 17.77 -17.07 5.94
CA PRO A 111 16.50 -17.00 5.21
C PRO A 111 15.44 -16.13 5.90
N VAL A 112 15.50 -15.94 7.22
CA VAL A 112 14.64 -14.98 7.93
C VAL A 112 14.94 -13.57 7.45
N GLY A 113 16.21 -13.21 7.25
CA GLY A 113 16.63 -11.91 6.74
C GLY A 113 16.04 -11.59 5.36
N TRP A 114 15.90 -12.61 4.50
CA TRP A 114 15.33 -12.42 3.16
C TRP A 114 13.83 -12.13 3.16
N ARG A 115 13.10 -12.65 4.18
CA ARG A 115 11.63 -12.77 4.17
C ARG A 115 10.91 -11.93 5.22
N ILE A 116 11.60 -11.50 6.27
CA ILE A 116 10.98 -10.82 7.41
C ILE A 116 10.29 -9.51 6.98
N SER A 117 10.90 -8.74 6.09
CA SER A 117 10.30 -7.50 5.59
C SER A 117 9.02 -7.74 4.80
N ALA A 118 8.99 -8.81 3.99
CA ALA A 118 7.79 -9.24 3.27
C ALA A 118 6.70 -9.72 4.24
N ALA A 119 7.07 -10.46 5.30
CA ALA A 119 6.12 -10.91 6.33
C ALA A 119 5.50 -9.73 7.09
N ILE A 120 6.30 -8.75 7.46
CA ILE A 120 5.81 -7.52 8.10
C ILE A 120 4.88 -6.74 7.15
N ALA A 121 5.26 -6.60 5.87
CA ALA A 121 4.41 -5.96 4.87
C ALA A 121 3.06 -6.69 4.70
N GLY A 122 3.06 -8.02 4.70
CA GLY A 122 1.83 -8.81 4.65
C GLY A 122 0.95 -8.66 5.90
N ILE A 123 1.54 -8.53 7.08
CA ILE A 123 0.80 -8.22 8.32
C ILE A 123 0.17 -6.82 8.26
N ILE A 124 0.94 -5.83 7.80
CA ILE A 124 0.44 -4.46 7.59
C ILE A 124 -0.67 -4.45 6.54
N LEU A 125 -0.57 -5.24 5.48
CA LEU A 125 -1.60 -5.34 4.44
C LEU A 125 -2.93 -5.86 5.02
N VAL A 126 -2.90 -6.86 5.90
CA VAL A 126 -4.10 -7.34 6.62
C VAL A 126 -4.69 -6.24 7.49
N PHE A 127 -3.86 -5.52 8.26
CA PHE A 127 -4.29 -4.36 9.04
C PHE A 127 -4.97 -3.31 8.15
N LEU A 128 -4.35 -2.94 7.03
CA LEU A 128 -4.90 -1.95 6.10
C LEU A 128 -6.22 -2.41 5.50
N THR A 129 -6.34 -3.68 5.10
CA THR A 129 -7.58 -4.26 4.56
C THR A 129 -8.73 -4.16 5.57
N ALA A 130 -8.48 -4.54 6.82
CA ALA A 130 -9.47 -4.41 7.89
C ALA A 130 -9.86 -2.94 8.13
N ARG A 131 -8.88 -2.01 8.14
CA ARG A 131 -9.15 -0.57 8.29
C ARG A 131 -9.93 0.01 7.13
N ILE A 132 -9.61 -0.36 5.90
CA ILE A 132 -10.38 0.03 4.71
C ILE A 132 -11.82 -0.43 4.83
N ALA A 133 -12.05 -1.70 5.19
CA ALA A 133 -13.39 -2.24 5.39
C ALA A 133 -14.16 -1.48 6.49
N GLN A 134 -13.51 -1.12 7.59
CA GLN A 134 -14.10 -0.32 8.66
C GLN A 134 -14.53 1.08 8.18
N HIS A 135 -13.70 1.74 7.35
CA HIS A 135 -14.04 3.07 6.81
C HIS A 135 -15.20 3.01 5.80
N LEU A 136 -15.24 1.99 4.96
CA LEU A 136 -16.27 1.83 3.94
C LEU A 136 -17.62 1.41 4.51
N PHE A 137 -17.62 0.44 5.41
CA PHE A 137 -18.85 -0.23 5.86
C PHE A 137 -19.26 0.15 7.29
N ARG A 138 -18.35 0.71 8.09
CA ARG A 138 -18.57 1.06 9.49
C ARG A 138 -19.17 -0.10 10.31
N SER A 139 -18.77 -1.33 10.00
CA SER A 139 -19.24 -2.56 10.62
C SER A 139 -18.08 -3.38 11.17
N PRO A 140 -18.02 -3.65 12.49
CA PRO A 140 -16.96 -4.50 13.06
C PRO A 140 -17.00 -5.92 12.49
N ALA A 141 -18.15 -6.46 12.15
CA ALA A 141 -18.27 -7.79 11.55
C ALA A 141 -17.64 -7.84 10.16
N ILE A 142 -17.93 -6.84 9.30
CA ILE A 142 -17.31 -6.75 7.96
C ILE A 142 -15.81 -6.49 8.08
N THR A 143 -15.37 -5.68 9.05
CA THR A 143 -13.96 -5.45 9.36
C THR A 143 -13.25 -6.74 9.72
N ALA A 144 -13.85 -7.54 10.61
CA ALA A 144 -13.31 -8.84 11.02
C ALA A 144 -13.24 -9.82 9.83
N LEU A 145 -14.32 -9.94 9.05
CA LEU A 145 -14.35 -10.82 7.87
C LEU A 145 -13.31 -10.42 6.82
N ALA A 146 -13.21 -9.14 6.48
CA ALA A 146 -12.24 -8.66 5.50
C ALA A 146 -10.79 -8.91 5.96
N GLY A 147 -10.48 -8.59 7.23
CA GLY A 147 -9.18 -8.88 7.81
C GLY A 147 -8.88 -10.37 7.90
N PHE A 148 -9.85 -11.19 8.29
CA PHE A 148 -9.71 -12.63 8.40
C PHE A 148 -9.47 -13.29 7.03
N PHE A 149 -10.25 -12.96 6.01
CA PHE A 149 -10.04 -13.51 4.67
C PHE A 149 -8.67 -13.12 4.12
N MET A 150 -8.24 -11.87 4.29
CA MET A 150 -6.91 -11.44 3.88
C MET A 150 -5.79 -12.11 4.70
N ALA A 151 -6.03 -12.41 6.00
CA ALA A 151 -5.07 -13.10 6.85
C ALA A 151 -4.87 -14.56 6.45
N THR A 152 -5.94 -15.24 5.99
CA THR A 152 -5.97 -16.67 5.66
C THR A 152 -5.88 -16.97 4.17
N ASP A 153 -5.85 -15.95 3.29
CA ASP A 153 -5.69 -16.13 1.86
C ASP A 153 -4.35 -16.80 1.53
N GLY A 154 -4.38 -17.93 0.83
CA GLY A 154 -3.21 -18.75 0.54
C GLY A 154 -2.17 -18.02 -0.29
N ILE A 155 -2.60 -17.24 -1.30
CA ILE A 155 -1.69 -16.47 -2.16
C ILE A 155 -1.03 -15.37 -1.35
N ALA A 156 -1.81 -14.61 -0.56
CA ALA A 156 -1.27 -13.55 0.29
C ALA A 156 -0.30 -14.09 1.35
N ILE A 157 -0.54 -15.29 1.90
CA ILE A 157 0.39 -15.95 2.82
C ILE A 157 1.71 -16.27 2.11
N VAL A 158 1.66 -16.93 0.95
CA VAL A 158 2.87 -17.31 0.20
C VAL A 158 3.68 -16.08 -0.19
N LEU A 159 3.06 -15.07 -0.82
CA LEU A 159 3.72 -13.85 -1.26
C LEU A 159 4.33 -13.03 -0.11
N SER A 160 3.78 -13.15 1.10
CA SER A 160 4.32 -12.48 2.30
C SER A 160 5.30 -13.34 3.10
N ARG A 161 5.50 -14.61 2.75
CA ARG A 161 6.47 -15.51 3.39
C ARG A 161 7.68 -15.81 2.48
N THR A 162 7.74 -15.17 1.33
CA THR A 162 8.84 -15.20 0.37
C THR A 162 9.35 -13.79 0.14
N GLY A 163 10.63 -13.64 -0.20
CA GLY A 163 11.28 -12.35 -0.47
C GLY A 163 10.87 -11.78 -1.83
N LEU A 164 9.56 -11.60 -2.05
CA LEU A 164 8.97 -11.11 -3.29
C LEU A 164 8.52 -9.65 -3.16
N LEU A 165 8.38 -8.98 -4.31
CA LEU A 165 8.07 -7.55 -4.36
C LEU A 165 6.56 -7.27 -4.28
N ASP A 166 5.70 -8.24 -4.63
CA ASP A 166 4.26 -8.05 -4.79
C ASP A 166 3.55 -7.61 -3.51
N VAL A 167 3.96 -8.13 -2.37
CA VAL A 167 3.38 -7.77 -1.08
C VAL A 167 3.66 -6.32 -0.70
N PHE A 168 4.84 -5.78 -1.03
CA PHE A 168 5.16 -4.37 -0.78
C PHE A 168 4.33 -3.44 -1.67
N LEU A 169 4.20 -3.80 -2.97
CA LEU A 169 3.32 -3.10 -3.89
C LEU A 169 1.87 -3.04 -3.36
N ALA A 170 1.32 -4.20 -2.98
CA ALA A 170 -0.04 -4.31 -2.45
C ALA A 170 -0.22 -3.51 -1.16
N MET A 171 0.75 -3.55 -0.26
CA MET A 171 0.74 -2.79 0.99
C MET A 171 0.70 -1.28 0.73
N PHE A 172 1.58 -0.75 -0.14
CA PHE A 172 1.60 0.67 -0.45
C PHE A 172 0.34 1.13 -1.19
N ALA A 173 -0.16 0.32 -2.13
CA ALA A 173 -1.42 0.62 -2.83
C ALA A 173 -2.62 0.64 -1.88
N ALA A 174 -2.73 -0.33 -0.96
CA ALA A 174 -3.77 -0.35 0.06
C ALA A 174 -3.66 0.84 1.03
N ALA A 175 -2.44 1.20 1.44
CA ALA A 175 -2.21 2.37 2.27
C ALA A 175 -2.58 3.67 1.56
N ALA A 176 -2.28 3.82 0.26
CA ALA A 176 -2.70 4.96 -0.55
C ALA A 176 -4.22 5.05 -0.64
N PHE A 177 -4.90 3.92 -0.84
CA PHE A 177 -6.37 3.89 -0.85
C PHE A 177 -6.96 4.30 0.50
N LEU A 178 -6.42 3.80 1.62
CA LEU A 178 -6.84 4.24 2.96
C LEU A 178 -6.63 5.75 3.16
N ALA A 179 -5.52 6.31 2.67
CA ALA A 179 -5.26 7.75 2.74
C ALA A 179 -6.29 8.55 1.93
N VAL A 180 -6.70 8.07 0.74
CA VAL A 180 -7.78 8.69 -0.05
C VAL A 180 -9.12 8.64 0.69
N LEU A 181 -9.44 7.52 1.39
CA LEU A 181 -10.64 7.43 2.22
C LEU A 181 -10.60 8.44 3.37
N LYS A 182 -9.44 8.62 4.00
CA LYS A 182 -9.24 9.65 5.04
C LYS A 182 -9.41 11.07 4.50
N ASP A 183 -8.89 11.35 3.32
CA ASP A 183 -9.13 12.62 2.66
C ASP A 183 -10.63 12.84 2.39
N GLN A 184 -11.33 11.81 1.95
CA GLN A 184 -12.77 11.88 1.72
C GLN A 184 -13.54 12.19 3.01
N GLU A 185 -13.16 11.63 4.14
CA GLU A 185 -13.82 11.86 5.42
C GLU A 185 -13.57 13.27 5.98
N ILE A 186 -12.40 13.85 5.72
CA ILE A 186 -11.96 15.11 6.34
C ILE A 186 -12.11 16.31 5.40
N SER A 187 -11.62 16.18 4.17
CA SER A 187 -11.51 17.31 3.24
C SER A 187 -12.78 17.49 2.40
N HIS A 188 -13.47 16.42 2.05
CA HIS A 188 -14.67 16.50 1.24
C HIS A 188 -15.84 17.22 1.94
N PRO A 189 -16.17 16.99 3.22
CA PRO A 189 -17.19 17.78 3.94
C PRO A 189 -16.86 19.27 3.99
N ARG A 190 -15.57 19.64 4.20
CA ARG A 190 -15.12 21.04 4.19
C ARG A 190 -15.34 21.70 2.83
N LEU A 191 -15.09 20.97 1.74
CA LEU A 191 -15.34 21.46 0.38
C LEU A 191 -16.84 21.68 0.16
N VAL A 192 -17.68 20.73 0.55
CA VAL A 192 -19.14 20.80 0.45
C VAL A 192 -19.68 22.00 1.21
N GLU A 193 -19.24 22.21 2.45
CA GLU A 193 -19.64 23.35 3.28
C GLU A 193 -19.29 24.68 2.60
N LYS A 194 -18.05 24.85 2.14
CA LYS A 194 -17.62 26.07 1.45
C LYS A 194 -18.39 26.30 0.14
N LEU A 195 -18.68 25.25 -0.62
CA LEU A 195 -19.46 25.32 -1.84
C LEU A 195 -20.93 25.69 -1.58
N SER A 196 -21.51 25.24 -0.48
CA SER A 196 -22.91 25.57 -0.10
C SER A 196 -23.08 27.05 0.24
N GLN A 197 -22.04 27.70 0.72
CA GLN A 197 -22.02 29.13 1.06
C GLN A 197 -21.55 30.03 -0.10
N TRP A 198 -20.96 29.43 -1.12
CA TRP A 198 -20.38 30.15 -2.24
C TRP A 198 -21.47 30.53 -3.27
N LYS A 199 -21.43 31.80 -3.72
CA LYS A 199 -22.26 32.29 -4.81
C LYS A 199 -21.35 32.65 -5.99
N PRO A 200 -21.68 32.22 -7.22
CA PRO A 200 -20.99 32.69 -8.42
C PRO A 200 -21.05 34.19 -8.48
N ASP A 201 -19.91 34.82 -8.79
CA ASP A 201 -19.84 36.25 -9.06
C ASP A 201 -20.19 36.48 -10.55
N PRO A 202 -21.32 37.11 -10.88
CA PRO A 202 -21.71 37.37 -12.28
C PRO A 202 -20.68 38.23 -13.03
N ASP A 203 -20.02 39.15 -12.32
CA ASP A 203 -19.07 40.10 -12.88
C ASP A 203 -17.68 39.51 -13.05
N ASN A 204 -17.40 38.40 -12.39
CA ASN A 204 -16.12 37.68 -12.50
C ASN A 204 -16.30 36.14 -12.66
N PRO A 205 -16.79 35.71 -13.84
CA PRO A 205 -17.02 34.28 -14.10
C PRO A 205 -15.71 33.44 -14.17
N SER A 206 -14.54 34.11 -14.19
CA SER A 206 -13.24 33.45 -14.17
C SER A 206 -12.81 33.00 -12.77
N ARG A 207 -13.51 33.43 -11.74
CA ARG A 207 -13.14 33.12 -10.34
C ARG A 207 -13.27 31.62 -10.08
N ILE A 208 -12.12 31.00 -9.80
CA ILE A 208 -12.04 29.59 -9.34
C ILE A 208 -12.68 29.57 -7.95
N GLY A 209 -13.75 28.82 -7.77
CA GLY A 209 -14.49 28.71 -6.51
C GLY A 209 -13.66 28.24 -5.31
N PRO A 210 -14.29 28.02 -4.17
CA PRO A 210 -13.58 27.71 -2.93
C PRO A 210 -12.78 26.40 -3.00
N HIS A 211 -11.64 26.38 -2.33
CA HIS A 211 -10.79 25.20 -2.17
C HIS A 211 -11.08 24.48 -0.85
N ALA A 212 -10.89 23.14 -0.84
CA ALA A 212 -11.02 22.32 0.38
C ALA A 212 -10.00 22.67 1.47
N GLY A 213 -8.96 23.46 1.15
CA GLY A 213 -7.83 23.76 2.01
C GLY A 213 -6.71 22.72 1.87
N ALA A 214 -5.80 22.67 2.85
CA ALA A 214 -4.69 21.70 2.85
C ALA A 214 -5.22 20.26 2.94
N ARG A 215 -4.81 19.42 2.00
CA ARG A 215 -5.24 18.03 1.86
C ARG A 215 -4.06 17.07 2.12
N TRP A 216 -3.61 17.05 3.37
CA TRP A 216 -2.44 16.27 3.78
C TRP A 216 -2.58 14.77 3.45
N TRP A 217 -3.80 14.22 3.54
CA TRP A 217 -4.03 12.82 3.19
C TRP A 217 -3.86 12.53 1.70
N LEU A 218 -4.10 13.49 0.81
CA LEU A 218 -3.77 13.31 -0.62
C LEU A 218 -2.27 13.37 -0.87
N LEU A 219 -1.54 14.21 -0.13
CA LEU A 219 -0.08 14.20 -0.20
C LEU A 219 0.46 12.83 0.25
N VAL A 220 -0.05 12.30 1.37
CA VAL A 220 0.31 10.95 1.85
C VAL A 220 -0.04 9.89 0.80
N ALA A 221 -1.24 9.96 0.19
CA ALA A 221 -1.64 9.04 -0.88
C ALA A 221 -0.69 9.10 -2.09
N GLY A 222 -0.29 10.31 -2.50
CA GLY A 222 0.67 10.51 -3.59
C GLY A 222 2.04 9.90 -3.29
N ILE A 223 2.57 10.11 -2.07
CA ILE A 223 3.83 9.51 -1.62
C ILE A 223 3.72 7.97 -1.63
N LEU A 224 2.62 7.41 -1.12
CA LEU A 224 2.41 5.96 -1.08
C LEU A 224 2.26 5.36 -2.49
N CYS A 225 1.60 6.06 -3.42
CA CYS A 225 1.57 5.66 -4.83
C CYS A 225 2.97 5.72 -5.45
N GLY A 226 3.76 6.75 -5.15
CA GLY A 226 5.16 6.85 -5.57
C GLY A 226 6.00 5.68 -5.05
N LEU A 227 5.85 5.30 -3.78
CA LEU A 227 6.50 4.12 -3.20
C LEU A 227 6.04 2.83 -3.89
N ALA A 228 4.74 2.67 -4.18
CA ALA A 228 4.22 1.53 -4.92
C ALA A 228 4.86 1.42 -6.32
N MET A 229 4.94 2.53 -7.06
CA MET A 229 5.63 2.60 -8.37
C MET A 229 7.12 2.31 -8.25
N SER A 230 7.76 2.73 -7.16
CA SER A 230 9.17 2.47 -6.88
C SER A 230 9.45 1.02 -6.42
N VAL A 231 8.41 0.21 -6.21
CA VAL A 231 8.51 -1.26 -6.05
C VAL A 231 8.34 -1.96 -7.39
N LYS A 232 7.25 -1.66 -8.10
CA LYS A 232 6.93 -2.20 -9.45
C LYS A 232 6.21 -1.14 -10.28
N TRP A 233 6.47 -1.10 -11.58
CA TRP A 233 5.81 -0.19 -12.52
C TRP A 233 4.28 -0.28 -12.50
N SER A 234 3.73 -1.45 -12.15
CA SER A 234 2.28 -1.64 -11.99
C SER A 234 1.65 -0.78 -10.88
N GLY A 235 2.45 -0.21 -9.96
CA GLY A 235 1.99 0.82 -9.02
C GLY A 235 1.40 2.07 -9.70
N LEU A 236 1.75 2.33 -10.97
CA LEU A 236 1.15 3.39 -11.79
C LEU A 236 -0.37 3.24 -11.92
N TYR A 237 -0.87 2.00 -11.97
CA TYR A 237 -2.32 1.77 -12.03
C TYR A 237 -3.03 2.24 -10.76
N ALA A 238 -2.43 2.04 -9.59
CA ALA A 238 -2.98 2.55 -8.33
C ALA A 238 -3.05 4.08 -8.34
N LEU A 239 -1.97 4.75 -8.77
CA LEU A 239 -1.94 6.21 -8.91
C LEU A 239 -3.02 6.70 -9.90
N ALA A 240 -3.12 6.09 -11.08
CA ALA A 240 -4.09 6.48 -12.10
C ALA A 240 -5.53 6.33 -11.59
N VAL A 241 -5.87 5.17 -11.01
CA VAL A 241 -7.23 4.90 -10.53
C VAL A 241 -7.59 5.84 -9.37
N LEU A 242 -6.72 5.98 -8.38
CA LEU A 242 -6.99 6.83 -7.22
C LEU A 242 -7.00 8.32 -7.59
N GLY A 243 -6.09 8.75 -8.46
CA GLY A 243 -6.04 10.13 -8.95
C GLY A 243 -7.29 10.49 -9.75
N LEU A 244 -7.70 9.66 -10.70
CA LEU A 244 -8.93 9.86 -11.47
C LEU A 244 -10.17 9.82 -10.57
N PHE A 245 -10.22 8.93 -9.59
CA PHE A 245 -11.31 8.88 -8.61
C PHE A 245 -11.44 10.19 -7.84
N VAL A 246 -10.33 10.73 -7.31
CA VAL A 246 -10.32 11.99 -6.56
C VAL A 246 -10.74 13.16 -7.46
N ALA A 247 -10.15 13.26 -8.65
CA ALA A 247 -10.48 14.31 -9.60
C ALA A 247 -11.97 14.27 -10.01
N PHE A 248 -12.47 13.10 -10.36
CA PHE A 248 -13.88 12.91 -10.74
C PHE A 248 -14.84 13.22 -9.58
N ARG A 249 -14.53 12.75 -8.36
CA ARG A 249 -15.32 13.04 -7.15
C ARG A 249 -15.43 14.55 -6.91
N ASP A 250 -14.30 15.25 -6.93
CA ASP A 250 -14.24 16.68 -6.64
C ASP A 250 -14.93 17.49 -7.76
N TRP A 251 -14.73 17.11 -9.03
CA TRP A 251 -15.46 17.68 -10.16
C TRP A 251 -16.97 17.50 -10.03
N MET A 252 -17.46 16.28 -9.75
CA MET A 252 -18.88 16.00 -9.58
C MET A 252 -19.48 16.79 -8.41
N THR A 253 -18.72 16.93 -7.31
CA THR A 253 -19.17 17.73 -6.16
C THR A 253 -19.35 19.19 -6.55
N ARG A 254 -18.36 19.82 -7.20
CA ARG A 254 -18.44 21.20 -7.67
C ARG A 254 -19.57 21.41 -8.68
N ARG A 255 -19.75 20.47 -9.60
CA ARG A 255 -20.83 20.53 -10.59
C ARG A 255 -22.22 20.49 -9.95
N ARG A 256 -22.42 19.69 -8.89
CA ARG A 256 -23.69 19.62 -8.14
C ARG A 256 -24.07 20.94 -7.46
N PHE A 257 -23.09 21.77 -7.11
CA PHE A 257 -23.30 23.12 -6.57
C PHE A 257 -23.34 24.22 -7.66
N GLY A 258 -23.47 23.82 -8.93
CA GLY A 258 -23.65 24.79 -10.04
C GLY A 258 -22.38 25.56 -10.40
N HIS A 259 -21.17 25.05 -10.05
CA HIS A 259 -19.92 25.71 -10.34
C HIS A 259 -19.67 25.72 -11.86
N PRO A 260 -19.63 26.88 -12.53
CA PRO A 260 -19.60 26.98 -14.00
C PRO A 260 -18.31 26.39 -14.61
N ARG A 261 -17.20 26.43 -13.88
CA ARG A 261 -15.88 25.88 -14.27
C ARG A 261 -15.41 24.76 -13.35
N ALA A 262 -16.32 23.84 -13.00
CA ALA A 262 -16.03 22.76 -12.07
C ALA A 262 -14.74 21.97 -12.42
N PHE A 263 -14.47 21.76 -13.71
CA PHE A 263 -13.30 21.04 -14.19
C PHE A 263 -11.98 21.75 -13.86
N TYR A 264 -11.91 23.06 -14.06
CA TYR A 264 -10.68 23.84 -13.83
C TYR A 264 -10.39 24.12 -12.35
N ALA A 265 -11.37 23.85 -11.47
CA ALA A 265 -11.24 24.07 -10.03
C ALA A 265 -10.92 22.78 -9.25
N THR A 266 -10.86 21.65 -9.94
CA THR A 266 -10.56 20.32 -9.37
C THR A 266 -9.08 20.01 -9.42
#